data_7cbc291670e03289fec59287686e341c
#
_entry.id   7cbc291670e03289fec59287686e341c
#
_cell.length_a   1.000
_cell.length_b   1.000
_cell.length_c   1.000
_cell.angle_alpha   90.00
_cell.angle_beta   90.00
_cell.angle_gamma   90.00
#
_symmetry.space_group_name_H-M   'P 1'
#
loop_
_entity.id
_entity.type
_entity.pdbx_description
1 polymer ?
#
loop_
_entity_poly.entity_id
_entity_poly.type
_entity_poly.pdbx_seq_one_letter_code
_entity_poly.pdbx_strand_id
1 'polypeptide(L)'
;MKIPPGAIQDSTVISFVYTKDGKSVEFTADRFPPNFDDSYKFVKRYDKLIRKGNAEPPIKDFILISRYGTDTTSELLLQKGFKLFIFSKGIASQPQDWQKAFSVIFSFAKAKKLPMYFVTSDFETVDEWVNKNEIAADLSVLKCDATAVKTADRSDPTLYLLKAGIVINKWGEADFENAIKEISSLPDSGDQHQ
;
A
#
# COMPACT_ATOMS: atom_id res chain seq x y z
N MET A 1 -1.64 6.68 4.31
CA MET A 1 -2.62 6.62 3.18
C MET A 1 -3.88 7.34 3.63
N LYS A 2 -4.48 8.23 2.81
CA LYS A 2 -5.72 8.93 3.18
C LYS A 2 -6.92 8.02 2.96
N ILE A 3 -7.93 8.14 3.84
CA ILE A 3 -9.22 7.45 3.66
C ILE A 3 -9.88 7.97 2.38
N PRO A 4 -10.34 7.10 1.46
CA PRO A 4 -10.97 7.53 0.22
C PRO A 4 -12.24 8.37 0.49
N PRO A 5 -12.55 9.36 -0.35
CA PRO A 5 -13.83 10.06 -0.26
C PRO A 5 -14.99 9.05 -0.42
N GLY A 6 -15.99 9.14 0.47
CA GLY A 6 -17.13 8.21 0.48
C GLY A 6 -16.85 6.85 1.13
N ALA A 7 -15.69 6.65 1.76
CA ALA A 7 -15.43 5.45 2.53
C ALA A 7 -16.40 5.33 3.72
N ILE A 8 -16.90 4.12 3.92
CA ILE A 8 -17.83 3.81 5.01
C ILE A 8 -17.01 3.27 6.19
N GLN A 9 -17.17 3.86 7.36
CA GLN A 9 -16.56 3.39 8.59
C GLN A 9 -17.23 2.10 9.08
N ASP A 10 -16.51 1.36 9.92
CA ASP A 10 -17.08 0.24 10.65
C ASP A 10 -18.27 0.73 11.50
N SER A 11 -19.36 -0.02 11.47
CA SER A 11 -20.50 0.22 12.34
C SER A 11 -20.46 -0.77 13.49
N THR A 12 -20.31 -0.27 14.70
CA THR A 12 -20.27 -1.06 15.93
C THR A 12 -21.44 -0.72 16.83
N VAL A 13 -21.90 -1.69 17.59
CA VAL A 13 -22.87 -1.51 18.68
C VAL A 13 -22.25 -1.96 19.97
N ILE A 14 -22.41 -1.17 21.02
CA ILE A 14 -21.96 -1.52 22.36
C ILE A 14 -22.95 -2.51 22.93
N SER A 15 -22.46 -3.72 23.31
CA SER A 15 -23.23 -4.75 23.99
C SER A 15 -22.75 -4.92 25.42
N PHE A 16 -23.71 -5.12 26.30
CA PHE A 16 -23.48 -5.36 27.72
C PHE A 16 -24.04 -6.73 28.09
N VAL A 17 -23.27 -7.49 28.83
CA VAL A 17 -23.69 -8.79 29.36
C VAL A 17 -23.88 -8.67 30.87
N TYR A 18 -25.04 -9.09 31.33
CA TYR A 18 -25.42 -9.17 32.73
C TYR A 18 -25.82 -10.58 33.09
N THR A 19 -25.81 -10.88 34.39
CA THR A 19 -26.43 -12.11 34.95
C THR A 19 -27.64 -11.70 35.77
N LYS A 20 -28.80 -12.33 35.52
CA LYS A 20 -30.01 -12.23 36.33
C LYS A 20 -30.53 -13.63 36.61
N ASP A 21 -30.81 -13.92 37.86
CA ASP A 21 -31.31 -15.26 38.33
C ASP A 21 -30.48 -16.42 37.78
N GLY A 22 -29.13 -16.26 37.77
CA GLY A 22 -28.18 -17.26 37.29
C GLY A 22 -28.11 -17.42 35.77
N LYS A 23 -28.87 -16.64 35.00
CA LYS A 23 -28.89 -16.66 33.54
C LYS A 23 -28.16 -15.44 32.97
N SER A 24 -27.36 -15.68 31.93
CA SER A 24 -26.71 -14.60 31.18
C SER A 24 -27.70 -13.95 30.22
N VAL A 25 -27.78 -12.61 30.24
CA VAL A 25 -28.61 -11.79 29.35
C VAL A 25 -27.75 -10.71 28.70
N GLU A 26 -28.01 -10.44 27.44
CA GLU A 26 -27.28 -9.43 26.66
C GLU A 26 -28.20 -8.32 26.19
N PHE A 27 -27.75 -7.09 26.36
CA PHE A 27 -28.45 -5.88 25.90
C PHE A 27 -27.51 -5.03 25.06
N THR A 28 -28.05 -4.36 24.06
CA THR A 28 -27.35 -3.26 23.37
C THR A 28 -27.58 -1.94 24.11
N ALA A 29 -26.68 -0.97 23.92
CA ALA A 29 -26.76 0.32 24.62
C ALA A 29 -28.10 1.06 24.43
N ASP A 30 -28.79 0.82 23.32
CA ASP A 30 -30.09 1.40 22.97
C ASP A 30 -31.30 0.54 23.39
N ARG A 31 -31.10 -0.67 23.94
CA ARG A 31 -32.16 -1.66 24.24
C ARG A 31 -32.04 -2.26 25.61
N PHE A 32 -31.90 -1.43 26.62
CA PHE A 32 -32.05 -1.89 27.99
C PHE A 32 -33.52 -2.15 28.31
N PRO A 33 -33.84 -3.18 29.10
CA PRO A 33 -35.22 -3.43 29.50
C PRO A 33 -35.75 -2.29 30.40
N PRO A 34 -37.04 -1.91 30.26
CA PRO A 34 -37.61 -0.84 31.06
C PRO A 34 -37.58 -1.11 32.57
N ASN A 35 -37.50 -2.38 32.96
CA ASN A 35 -37.42 -2.85 34.36
C ASN A 35 -36.02 -3.24 34.76
N PHE A 36 -34.99 -2.57 34.20
CA PHE A 36 -33.60 -2.80 34.59
C PHE A 36 -33.37 -2.32 36.03
N ASP A 37 -32.95 -3.20 36.93
CA ASP A 37 -32.76 -2.95 38.33
C ASP A 37 -31.51 -3.62 38.92
N ASP A 38 -31.29 -3.51 40.21
CA ASP A 38 -30.11 -4.03 40.91
C ASP A 38 -29.99 -5.59 40.91
N SER A 39 -31.01 -6.30 40.41
CA SER A 39 -30.94 -7.76 40.25
C SER A 39 -30.04 -8.17 39.04
N TYR A 40 -29.77 -7.22 38.15
CA TYR A 40 -28.85 -7.43 37.04
C TYR A 40 -27.40 -7.19 37.50
N LYS A 41 -26.58 -8.24 37.52
CA LYS A 41 -25.16 -8.15 37.86
C LYS A 41 -24.34 -8.02 36.60
N PHE A 42 -23.58 -6.92 36.47
CA PHE A 42 -22.69 -6.67 35.30
C PHE A 42 -21.61 -7.75 35.20
N VAL A 43 -21.41 -8.27 34.00
CA VAL A 43 -20.36 -9.26 33.68
C VAL A 43 -19.29 -8.65 32.81
N LYS A 44 -19.67 -8.13 31.62
CA LYS A 44 -18.73 -7.53 30.67
C LYS A 44 -19.42 -6.60 29.70
N ARG A 45 -18.61 -5.74 29.08
CA ARG A 45 -18.96 -4.93 27.94
C ARG A 45 -18.05 -5.31 26.77
N TYR A 46 -18.56 -5.28 25.54
CA TYR A 46 -17.77 -5.42 24.33
C TYR A 46 -18.42 -4.69 23.16
N ASP A 47 -17.60 -4.33 22.16
CA ASP A 47 -18.08 -3.73 20.93
C ASP A 47 -18.32 -4.83 19.90
N LYS A 48 -19.57 -4.92 19.43
CA LYS A 48 -19.98 -5.89 18.41
C LYS A 48 -19.98 -5.20 17.06
N LEU A 49 -19.17 -5.70 16.13
CA LEU A 49 -19.16 -5.23 14.76
C LEU A 49 -20.46 -5.63 14.05
N ILE A 50 -21.26 -4.64 13.63
CA ILE A 50 -22.51 -4.87 12.89
C ILE A 50 -22.27 -4.89 11.38
N ARG A 51 -21.41 -3.97 10.90
CA ARG A 51 -21.04 -3.89 9.49
C ARG A 51 -19.58 -3.47 9.39
N LYS A 52 -18.79 -4.25 8.65
CA LYS A 52 -17.45 -3.86 8.30
C LYS A 52 -17.49 -2.81 7.20
N GLY A 53 -16.86 -1.69 7.44
CA GLY A 53 -16.67 -0.62 6.47
C GLY A 53 -15.48 -0.88 5.54
N ASN A 54 -15.15 0.10 4.73
CA ASN A 54 -13.99 0.12 3.84
C ASN A 54 -13.10 1.36 4.06
N ALA A 55 -13.25 2.01 5.21
CA ALA A 55 -12.47 3.19 5.56
C ALA A 55 -11.01 2.86 5.94
N GLU A 56 -10.74 1.61 6.33
CA GLU A 56 -9.37 1.17 6.58
C GLU A 56 -8.66 0.89 5.26
N PRO A 57 -7.49 1.48 5.01
CA PRO A 57 -6.70 1.13 3.85
C PRO A 57 -6.26 -0.35 3.94
N PRO A 58 -6.21 -1.08 2.80
CA PRO A 58 -5.82 -2.50 2.80
C PRO A 58 -4.38 -2.73 3.27
N ILE A 59 -3.53 -1.70 3.24
CA ILE A 59 -2.16 -1.69 3.76
C ILE A 59 -2.08 -0.62 4.83
N LYS A 60 -1.94 -1.01 6.11
CA LYS A 60 -1.93 -0.08 7.25
C LYS A 60 -0.57 0.61 7.42
N ASP A 61 0.51 -0.13 7.24
CA ASP A 61 1.88 0.30 7.55
C ASP A 61 2.70 0.53 6.27
N PHE A 62 2.10 1.20 5.28
CA PHE A 62 2.80 1.53 4.04
C PHE A 62 3.68 2.76 4.27
N ILE A 63 4.95 2.51 4.55
CA ILE A 63 5.98 3.54 4.76
C ILE A 63 7.13 3.28 3.79
N LEU A 64 7.56 4.32 3.08
CA LEU A 64 8.67 4.31 2.14
C LEU A 64 9.87 5.04 2.75
N ILE A 65 10.85 4.28 3.17
CA ILE A 65 12.06 4.81 3.81
C ILE A 65 13.19 4.93 2.78
N SER A 66 13.75 6.11 2.66
CA SER A 66 14.92 6.37 1.81
C SER A 66 16.19 5.70 2.37
N ARG A 67 17.26 5.63 1.56
CA ARG A 67 18.59 5.15 2.00
C ARG A 67 19.17 5.93 3.18
N TYR A 68 18.66 7.12 3.45
CA TYR A 68 19.08 7.97 4.57
C TYR A 68 18.23 7.78 5.83
N GLY A 69 17.31 6.80 5.84
CA GLY A 69 16.43 6.52 6.96
C GLY A 69 15.24 7.48 7.08
N THR A 70 14.98 8.32 6.08
CA THR A 70 13.89 9.30 6.10
C THR A 70 12.62 8.70 5.52
N ASP A 71 11.48 8.91 6.18
CA ASP A 71 10.15 8.61 5.64
C ASP A 71 9.82 9.61 4.52
N THR A 72 9.77 9.11 3.30
CA THR A 72 9.48 9.88 2.08
C THR A 72 8.08 9.61 1.54
N THR A 73 7.26 8.85 2.23
CA THR A 73 5.96 8.35 1.75
C THR A 73 5.05 9.48 1.29
N SER A 74 4.81 10.46 2.15
CA SER A 74 3.90 11.57 1.84
C SER A 74 4.46 12.46 0.74
N GLU A 75 5.76 12.74 0.76
CA GLU A 75 6.42 13.53 -0.26
C GLU A 75 6.26 12.89 -1.64
N LEU A 76 6.65 11.63 -1.77
CA LEU A 76 6.60 10.91 -3.04
C LEU A 76 5.18 10.72 -3.56
N LEU A 77 4.21 10.41 -2.68
CA LEU A 77 2.83 10.18 -3.12
C LEU A 77 2.08 11.46 -3.47
N LEU A 78 2.39 12.60 -2.82
CA LEU A 78 1.71 13.87 -3.07
C LEU A 78 2.32 14.68 -4.23
N GLN A 79 3.53 14.34 -4.68
CA GLN A 79 4.13 14.98 -5.85
C GLN A 79 3.24 14.83 -7.09
N LYS A 80 3.06 15.93 -7.81
CA LYS A 80 2.36 15.93 -9.11
C LYS A 80 3.17 15.15 -10.17
N GLY A 81 2.52 14.81 -11.26
CA GLY A 81 3.15 14.11 -12.37
C GLY A 81 3.15 12.58 -12.22
N PHE A 82 3.58 11.93 -13.30
CA PHE A 82 3.71 10.48 -13.36
C PHE A 82 4.99 10.02 -12.66
N LYS A 83 4.95 8.85 -12.07
CA LYS A 83 6.09 8.14 -11.50
C LYS A 83 5.90 6.64 -11.53
N LEU A 84 6.98 5.91 -11.53
CA LEU A 84 7.00 4.46 -11.56
C LEU A 84 7.50 3.91 -10.23
N PHE A 85 6.77 2.93 -9.71
CA PHE A 85 7.19 2.14 -8.55
C PHE A 85 7.27 0.68 -8.96
N ILE A 86 8.44 0.06 -8.83
CA ILE A 86 8.58 -1.38 -8.95
C ILE A 86 8.66 -1.98 -7.56
N PHE A 87 7.75 -2.88 -7.25
CA PHE A 87 7.75 -3.64 -6.00
C PHE A 87 8.36 -5.01 -6.24
N SER A 88 9.27 -5.41 -5.38
CA SER A 88 9.85 -6.75 -5.36
C SER A 88 10.27 -7.12 -3.95
N LYS A 89 10.12 -8.39 -3.60
CA LYS A 89 10.60 -8.94 -2.32
C LYS A 89 12.12 -8.91 -2.20
N GLY A 90 12.80 -8.94 -3.35
CA GLY A 90 14.25 -8.93 -3.49
C GLY A 90 14.66 -9.37 -4.88
N ILE A 91 15.93 -9.30 -5.19
CA ILE A 91 16.48 -9.68 -6.50
C ILE A 91 17.13 -11.07 -6.51
N ALA A 92 17.39 -11.65 -5.33
CA ALA A 92 18.12 -12.92 -5.21
C ALA A 92 17.33 -14.13 -5.75
N SER A 93 16.00 -14.06 -5.72
CA SER A 93 15.08 -15.12 -6.16
C SER A 93 14.49 -14.89 -7.56
N GLN A 94 14.89 -13.82 -8.23
CA GLN A 94 14.29 -13.40 -9.50
C GLN A 94 14.87 -14.20 -10.69
N PRO A 95 14.01 -14.65 -11.64
CA PRO A 95 14.49 -15.15 -12.93
C PRO A 95 15.30 -14.08 -13.67
N GLN A 96 16.36 -14.47 -14.37
CA GLN A 96 17.20 -13.50 -15.10
C GLN A 96 16.44 -12.72 -16.20
N ASP A 97 15.30 -13.22 -16.64
CA ASP A 97 14.57 -12.66 -17.77
C ASP A 97 13.87 -11.33 -17.47
N TRP A 98 13.46 -11.10 -16.22
CA TRP A 98 12.86 -9.82 -15.85
C TRP A 98 13.83 -8.64 -16.00
N GLN A 99 15.13 -8.85 -15.82
CA GLN A 99 16.15 -7.81 -15.92
C GLN A 99 16.21 -7.18 -17.31
N LYS A 100 15.94 -7.95 -18.37
CA LYS A 100 15.88 -7.42 -19.74
C LYS A 100 14.71 -6.46 -19.89
N ALA A 101 13.51 -6.89 -19.51
CA ALA A 101 12.31 -6.04 -19.57
C ALA A 101 12.45 -4.83 -18.67
N PHE A 102 12.98 -4.99 -17.45
CA PHE A 102 13.29 -3.90 -16.54
C PHE A 102 14.24 -2.87 -17.17
N SER A 103 15.33 -3.31 -17.81
CA SER A 103 16.28 -2.41 -18.46
C SER A 103 15.62 -1.56 -19.56
N VAL A 104 14.70 -2.14 -20.30
CA VAL A 104 13.93 -1.40 -21.32
C VAL A 104 13.01 -0.36 -20.66
N ILE A 105 12.24 -0.75 -19.65
CA ILE A 105 11.37 0.15 -18.88
C ILE A 105 12.17 1.28 -18.26
N PHE A 106 13.30 0.95 -17.62
CA PHE A 106 14.19 1.93 -17.00
C PHE A 106 14.74 2.93 -18.04
N SER A 107 15.15 2.45 -19.22
CA SER A 107 15.63 3.31 -20.31
C SER A 107 14.55 4.28 -20.80
N PHE A 108 13.31 3.84 -20.93
CA PHE A 108 12.18 4.72 -21.27
C PHE A 108 11.87 5.72 -20.16
N ALA A 109 11.87 5.27 -18.91
CA ALA A 109 11.65 6.16 -17.76
C ALA A 109 12.72 7.26 -17.72
N LYS A 110 13.99 6.90 -17.90
CA LYS A 110 15.11 7.84 -17.96
C LYS A 110 14.97 8.83 -19.12
N ALA A 111 14.69 8.36 -20.34
CA ALA A 111 14.52 9.20 -21.51
C ALA A 111 13.39 10.23 -21.35
N LYS A 112 12.29 9.82 -20.69
CA LYS A 112 11.14 10.68 -20.41
C LYS A 112 11.25 11.47 -19.10
N LYS A 113 12.37 11.36 -18.39
CA LYS A 113 12.59 11.96 -17.05
C LYS A 113 11.48 11.60 -16.04
N LEU A 114 10.94 10.39 -16.15
CA LEU A 114 9.97 9.86 -15.20
C LEU A 114 10.70 9.32 -13.95
N PRO A 115 10.41 9.84 -12.76
CA PRO A 115 10.98 9.30 -11.54
C PRO A 115 10.63 7.81 -11.39
N MET A 116 11.64 6.99 -11.09
CA MET A 116 11.46 5.55 -10.87
C MET A 116 12.04 5.15 -9.53
N TYR A 117 11.27 4.34 -8.80
CA TYR A 117 11.58 3.88 -7.45
C TYR A 117 11.51 2.36 -7.38
N PHE A 118 12.52 1.75 -6.77
CA PHE A 118 12.51 0.32 -6.45
C PHE A 118 12.14 0.15 -4.97
N VAL A 119 10.98 -0.44 -4.71
CA VAL A 119 10.44 -0.63 -3.35
C VAL A 119 10.60 -2.08 -2.93
N THR A 120 11.33 -2.30 -1.85
CA THR A 120 11.67 -3.65 -1.39
C THR A 120 11.76 -3.75 0.13
N SER A 121 11.61 -4.97 0.65
CA SER A 121 11.95 -5.30 2.03
C SER A 121 13.42 -5.74 2.18
N ASP A 122 14.07 -6.14 1.08
CA ASP A 122 15.48 -6.54 1.01
C ASP A 122 16.34 -5.38 0.48
N PHE A 123 16.36 -4.31 1.27
CA PHE A 123 16.97 -3.04 0.86
C PHE A 123 18.45 -3.17 0.56
N GLU A 124 19.20 -3.83 1.42
CA GLU A 124 20.65 -3.92 1.37
C GLU A 124 21.10 -4.60 0.05
N THR A 125 20.52 -5.76 -0.27
CA THR A 125 20.85 -6.50 -1.50
C THR A 125 20.47 -5.73 -2.76
N VAL A 126 19.30 -5.07 -2.76
CA VAL A 126 18.86 -4.29 -3.92
C VAL A 126 19.69 -3.03 -4.10
N ASP A 127 20.04 -2.33 -3.02
CA ASP A 127 20.89 -1.14 -3.08
C ASP A 127 22.29 -1.45 -3.59
N GLU A 128 22.90 -2.55 -3.14
CA GLU A 128 24.17 -3.06 -3.67
C GLU A 128 24.08 -3.38 -5.17
N TRP A 129 22.99 -4.04 -5.59
CA TRP A 129 22.77 -4.37 -7.01
C TRP A 129 22.63 -3.11 -7.87
N VAL A 130 21.87 -2.11 -7.40
CA VAL A 130 21.69 -0.83 -8.09
C VAL A 130 23.02 -0.10 -8.24
N ASN A 131 23.84 -0.07 -7.19
CA ASN A 131 25.15 0.56 -7.22
C ASN A 131 26.11 -0.21 -8.17
N LYS A 132 26.13 -1.54 -8.12
CA LYS A 132 26.97 -2.38 -8.97
C LYS A 132 26.66 -2.22 -10.47
N ASN A 133 25.41 -1.95 -10.81
CA ASN A 133 24.98 -1.74 -12.19
C ASN A 133 25.01 -0.26 -12.62
N GLU A 134 25.55 0.63 -11.78
CA GLU A 134 25.74 2.06 -12.06
C GLU A 134 24.44 2.82 -12.41
N ILE A 135 23.29 2.35 -11.91
CA ILE A 135 21.96 2.95 -12.16
C ILE A 135 21.43 3.75 -10.97
N ALA A 136 22.21 3.89 -9.90
CA ALA A 136 21.82 4.57 -8.67
C ALA A 136 21.48 6.06 -8.85
N ALA A 137 21.99 6.70 -9.89
CA ALA A 137 21.71 8.11 -10.19
C ALA A 137 20.26 8.34 -10.66
N ASP A 138 19.65 7.34 -11.30
CA ASP A 138 18.33 7.44 -11.94
C ASP A 138 17.28 6.53 -11.29
N LEU A 139 17.69 5.61 -10.39
CA LEU A 139 16.83 4.66 -9.68
C LEU A 139 17.03 4.76 -8.18
N SER A 140 16.02 5.24 -7.48
CA SER A 140 16.06 5.31 -6.01
C SER A 140 15.48 4.03 -5.39
N VAL A 141 16.26 3.41 -4.48
CA VAL A 141 15.79 2.26 -3.70
C VAL A 141 15.11 2.76 -2.43
N LEU A 142 13.93 2.22 -2.14
CA LEU A 142 13.13 2.55 -0.96
C LEU A 142 12.85 1.28 -0.16
N LYS A 143 13.14 1.33 1.14
CA LYS A 143 12.78 0.26 2.07
C LYS A 143 11.31 0.37 2.44
N CYS A 144 10.63 -0.77 2.44
CA CYS A 144 9.23 -0.88 2.87
C CYS A 144 9.03 -2.16 3.70
N ASP A 145 7.98 -2.18 4.53
CA ASP A 145 7.62 -3.37 5.30
C ASP A 145 7.37 -4.57 4.39
N ALA A 146 7.81 -5.76 4.81
CA ALA A 146 7.72 -6.98 4.02
C ALA A 146 6.27 -7.38 3.72
N THR A 147 5.33 -7.14 4.64
CA THR A 147 3.90 -7.42 4.44
C THR A 147 3.30 -6.46 3.42
N ALA A 148 3.69 -5.19 3.48
CA ALA A 148 3.27 -4.18 2.52
C ALA A 148 3.80 -4.50 1.12
N VAL A 149 5.10 -4.84 0.99
CA VAL A 149 5.70 -5.28 -0.28
C VAL A 149 4.98 -6.51 -0.82
N LYS A 150 4.80 -7.56 -0.01
CA LYS A 150 4.10 -8.80 -0.42
C LYS A 150 2.66 -8.55 -0.87
N THR A 151 1.99 -7.56 -0.30
CA THR A 151 0.61 -7.20 -0.67
C THR A 151 0.57 -6.46 -2.01
N ALA A 152 1.54 -5.59 -2.27
CA ALA A 152 1.67 -4.86 -3.53
C ALA A 152 2.20 -5.78 -4.65
N ASP A 153 3.14 -6.65 -4.32
CA ASP A 153 3.91 -7.48 -5.24
C ASP A 153 3.34 -8.90 -5.34
N ARG A 154 2.25 -9.03 -6.08
CA ARG A 154 1.60 -10.35 -6.28
C ARG A 154 2.29 -11.24 -7.32
N SER A 155 3.09 -10.66 -8.21
CA SER A 155 3.73 -11.34 -9.34
C SER A 155 5.24 -11.16 -9.40
N ASP A 156 5.85 -10.67 -8.39
CA ASP A 156 7.28 -10.45 -8.10
C ASP A 156 8.22 -10.51 -9.34
N PRO A 157 8.53 -9.37 -9.96
CA PRO A 157 8.15 -8.02 -9.54
C PRO A 157 6.81 -7.52 -10.11
N THR A 158 6.26 -6.49 -9.46
CA THR A 158 5.08 -5.75 -9.95
C THR A 158 5.42 -4.28 -10.17
N LEU A 159 5.15 -3.77 -11.36
CA LEU A 159 5.33 -2.37 -11.72
C LEU A 159 4.02 -1.60 -11.57
N TYR A 160 4.09 -0.41 -10.99
CA TYR A 160 2.97 0.51 -10.83
C TYR A 160 3.28 1.85 -11.50
N LEU A 161 2.32 2.37 -12.25
CA LEU A 161 2.29 3.75 -12.72
C LEU A 161 1.37 4.55 -11.82
N LEU A 162 1.93 5.59 -11.18
CA LEU A 162 1.18 6.50 -10.33
C LEU A 162 1.16 7.92 -10.93
N LYS A 163 0.08 8.65 -10.66
CA LYS A 163 -0.02 10.09 -10.89
C LYS A 163 -0.65 10.75 -9.67
N ALA A 164 0.04 11.68 -9.03
CA ALA A 164 -0.42 12.40 -7.83
C ALA A 164 -0.98 11.45 -6.74
N GLY A 165 -0.30 10.32 -6.48
CA GLY A 165 -0.68 9.33 -5.47
C GLY A 165 -1.80 8.37 -5.87
N ILE A 166 -2.32 8.49 -7.08
CA ILE A 166 -3.35 7.60 -7.64
C ILE A 166 -2.66 6.55 -8.52
N VAL A 167 -2.97 5.29 -8.32
CA VAL A 167 -2.54 4.20 -9.21
C VAL A 167 -3.33 4.31 -10.51
N ILE A 168 -2.62 4.60 -11.60
CA ILE A 168 -3.19 4.68 -12.95
C ILE A 168 -3.23 3.28 -13.56
N ASN A 169 -2.13 2.54 -13.47
CA ASN A 169 -2.04 1.17 -13.95
C ASN A 169 -1.02 0.35 -13.14
N LYS A 170 -1.09 -0.97 -13.28
CA LYS A 170 -0.12 -1.91 -12.71
C LYS A 170 0.07 -3.11 -13.62
N TRP A 171 1.29 -3.65 -13.65
CA TRP A 171 1.67 -4.80 -14.47
C TRP A 171 2.52 -5.75 -13.64
N GLY A 172 2.22 -7.03 -13.76
CA GLY A 172 3.14 -8.07 -13.33
C GLY A 172 4.25 -8.30 -14.36
N GLU A 173 5.27 -9.07 -14.00
CA GLU A 173 6.39 -9.37 -14.87
C GLU A 173 5.95 -9.84 -16.29
N ALA A 174 4.99 -10.76 -16.36
CA ALA A 174 4.47 -11.28 -17.63
C ALA A 174 3.85 -10.21 -18.55
N ASP A 175 3.45 -9.07 -17.98
CA ASP A 175 2.80 -7.96 -18.70
C ASP A 175 3.72 -6.77 -18.97
N PHE A 176 5.02 -6.88 -18.70
CA PHE A 176 5.98 -5.77 -18.87
C PHE A 176 6.06 -5.24 -20.30
N GLU A 177 5.77 -6.05 -21.31
CA GLU A 177 5.65 -5.56 -22.70
C GLU A 177 4.50 -4.55 -22.87
N ASN A 178 3.40 -4.74 -22.17
CA ASN A 178 2.28 -3.78 -22.18
C ASN A 178 2.64 -2.52 -21.38
N ALA A 179 3.39 -2.66 -20.29
CA ALA A 179 3.93 -1.52 -19.54
C ALA A 179 4.83 -0.66 -20.44
N ILE A 180 5.73 -1.27 -21.22
CA ILE A 180 6.63 -0.56 -22.16
C ILE A 180 5.81 0.26 -23.16
N LYS A 181 4.76 -0.31 -23.76
CA LYS A 181 3.90 0.40 -24.72
C LYS A 181 3.23 1.61 -24.08
N GLU A 182 2.67 1.45 -22.89
CA GLU A 182 1.98 2.55 -22.19
C GLU A 182 2.96 3.63 -21.74
N ILE A 183 4.09 3.27 -21.12
CA ILE A 183 5.11 4.21 -20.67
C ILE A 183 5.71 4.97 -21.86
N SER A 184 5.93 4.32 -22.99
CA SER A 184 6.45 4.97 -24.20
C SER A 184 5.49 6.02 -24.75
N SER A 185 4.19 5.89 -24.53
CA SER A 185 3.16 6.84 -24.97
C SER A 185 2.91 8.01 -23.99
N LEU A 186 3.47 7.95 -22.77
CA LEU A 186 3.29 9.03 -21.79
C LEU A 186 3.94 10.33 -22.28
N PRO A 187 3.37 11.50 -21.95
CA PRO A 187 4.00 12.79 -22.21
C PRO A 187 5.30 12.91 -21.40
N ASP A 188 6.25 13.66 -21.92
CA ASP A 188 7.49 13.97 -21.20
C ASP A 188 7.21 14.76 -19.92
N SER A 189 8.00 14.54 -18.86
CA SER A 189 7.76 15.18 -17.56
C SER A 189 7.85 16.72 -17.60
N GLY A 190 8.45 17.29 -18.63
CA GLY A 190 8.53 18.74 -18.86
C GLY A 190 7.19 19.42 -19.16
N ASP A 191 6.22 18.69 -19.73
CA ASP A 191 4.92 19.25 -20.15
C ASP A 191 3.84 19.18 -19.04
N GLN A 192 4.19 18.72 -17.83
CA GLN A 192 3.22 18.48 -16.75
C GLN A 192 3.06 19.65 -15.76
N HIS A 193 3.68 20.80 -16.02
CA HIS A 193 3.66 21.99 -15.16
C HIS A 193 2.73 23.12 -15.66
N GLN A 194 1.79 22.82 -16.56
CA GLN A 194 0.72 23.77 -16.91
C GLN A 194 -0.60 23.41 -16.22
#